data_05aae8ec8525d0dd80683c4d44abc7fa
#
_entry.id   05aae8ec8525d0dd80683c4d44abc7fa
#
_cell.length_a   1.000
_cell.length_b   1.000
_cell.length_c   1.000
_cell.angle_alpha   90.00
_cell.angle_beta   90.00
_cell.angle_gamma   90.00
#
_symmetry.space_group_name_H-M   'P 1'
#
loop_
_entity.id
_entity.type
_entity.pdbx_description
1 polymer ?
#
loop_
_entity_poly.entity_id
_entity_poly.type
_entity_poly.pdbx_seq_one_letter_code
_entity_poly.pdbx_strand_id
1 'polypeptide(L)'
;IDEWKNAKNGPAPGGTCTNVGCIPSKALLQSSEHYEHADHSFAEHGIEVKGLGLNVGQMLARKDTIVKQNNDGILYLFKKNKVTFFHGRGSFVKGGADGYEIKVTGASEETITGTHIIVATGSNPRALPNAPFDEKLVLSNAGALAIDAVPKKLGVIGAGVIGLEMGSVWRRLGAE
;
A
#
# COMPACT_ATOMS: atom_id res chain seq x y z
N ILE A 1 -0.66 -4.25 -17.76
CA ILE A 1 -1.38 -2.97 -17.67
C ILE A 1 -1.58 -2.66 -16.21
N ASP A 2 -1.24 -1.45 -15.76
CA ASP A 2 -1.45 -0.99 -14.38
C ASP A 2 -1.64 0.52 -14.38
N GLU A 3 -2.63 1.02 -13.64
CA GLU A 3 -2.98 2.44 -13.59
C GLU A 3 -2.45 3.18 -12.36
N TRP A 4 -1.81 2.48 -11.42
CA TRP A 4 -1.30 3.10 -10.20
C TRP A 4 -0.24 4.17 -10.47
N LYS A 5 -0.33 5.26 -9.70
CA LYS A 5 0.53 6.43 -9.82
C LYS A 5 1.25 6.73 -8.52
N ASN A 6 2.51 7.12 -8.63
CA ASN A 6 3.25 7.71 -7.52
C ASN A 6 2.88 9.19 -7.31
N ALA A 7 3.41 9.82 -6.27
CA ALA A 7 3.15 11.23 -5.95
C ALA A 7 3.52 12.23 -7.06
N LYS A 8 4.31 11.81 -8.06
CA LYS A 8 4.70 12.63 -9.23
C LYS A 8 3.91 12.25 -10.49
N ASN A 9 2.78 11.55 -10.34
CA ASN A 9 1.96 11.01 -11.43
C ASN A 9 2.69 10.03 -12.38
N GLY A 10 3.87 9.55 -12.02
CA GLY A 10 4.56 8.48 -12.74
C GLY A 10 4.01 7.09 -12.37
N PRO A 11 4.37 6.05 -13.14
CA PRO A 11 3.89 4.70 -12.89
C PRO A 11 4.36 4.15 -11.53
N ALA A 12 3.45 3.45 -10.85
CA ALA A 12 3.68 2.78 -9.58
C ALA A 12 3.09 1.35 -9.60
N PRO A 13 3.62 0.46 -10.44
CA PRO A 13 3.04 -0.88 -10.60
C PRO A 13 3.16 -1.70 -9.32
N GLY A 14 2.24 -2.65 -9.15
CA GLY A 14 2.20 -3.58 -8.01
C GLY A 14 0.87 -3.59 -7.28
N GLY A 15 -0.09 -2.82 -7.75
CA GLY A 15 -1.47 -2.80 -7.25
C GLY A 15 -1.59 -2.41 -5.79
N THR A 16 -2.67 -2.85 -5.16
CA THR A 16 -3.00 -2.58 -3.75
C THR A 16 -1.90 -3.04 -2.80
N CYS A 17 -1.40 -4.26 -2.97
CA CYS A 17 -0.41 -4.84 -2.05
C CYS A 17 0.86 -3.99 -1.95
N THR A 18 1.42 -3.56 -3.07
CA THR A 18 2.66 -2.77 -3.09
C THR A 18 2.43 -1.34 -2.62
N ASN A 19 1.32 -0.71 -3.03
CA ASN A 19 1.13 0.72 -2.85
C ASN A 19 0.41 1.09 -1.55
N VAL A 20 -0.65 0.36 -1.20
CA VAL A 20 -1.52 0.69 -0.04
C VAL A 20 -1.93 -0.54 0.77
N GLY A 21 -1.17 -1.61 0.73
CA GLY A 21 -1.47 -2.86 1.41
C GLY A 21 -0.26 -3.48 2.09
N CYS A 22 0.13 -4.67 1.65
CA CYS A 22 1.11 -5.54 2.31
C CYS A 22 2.47 -4.88 2.56
N ILE A 23 3.03 -4.19 1.59
CA ILE A 23 4.37 -3.61 1.69
C ILE A 23 4.39 -2.45 2.70
N PRO A 24 3.55 -1.41 2.56
CA PRO A 24 3.56 -0.32 3.54
C PRO A 24 3.11 -0.76 4.94
N SER A 25 2.16 -1.69 5.08
CA SER A 25 1.73 -2.16 6.39
C SER A 25 2.85 -2.89 7.12
N LYS A 26 3.59 -3.78 6.46
CA LYS A 26 4.74 -4.48 7.06
C LYS A 26 5.87 -3.52 7.42
N ALA A 27 6.09 -2.48 6.62
CA ALA A 27 7.07 -1.44 6.96
C ALA A 27 6.72 -0.70 8.25
N LEU A 28 5.44 -0.35 8.45
CA LEU A 28 4.98 0.29 9.69
C LEU A 28 4.96 -0.68 10.88
N LEU A 29 4.50 -1.92 10.67
CA LEU A 29 4.51 -2.96 11.71
C LEU A 29 5.92 -3.16 12.24
N GLN A 30 6.93 -3.29 11.38
CA GLN A 30 8.32 -3.44 11.79
C GLN A 30 8.80 -2.24 12.61
N SER A 31 8.49 -1.02 12.17
CA SER A 31 8.91 0.19 12.91
C SER A 31 8.25 0.26 14.29
N SER A 32 6.94 -0.04 14.38
CA SER A 32 6.23 -0.05 15.66
C SER A 32 6.69 -1.17 16.59
N GLU A 33 7.07 -2.32 16.06
CA GLU A 33 7.64 -3.44 16.81
C GLU A 33 8.99 -3.08 17.42
N HIS A 34 9.87 -2.42 16.67
CA HIS A 34 11.14 -1.93 17.21
C HIS A 34 10.93 -0.92 18.35
N TYR A 35 9.93 -0.04 18.22
CA TYR A 35 9.58 0.90 19.28
C TYR A 35 9.09 0.16 20.54
N GLU A 36 8.15 -0.78 20.38
CA GLU A 36 7.60 -1.58 21.46
C GLU A 36 8.69 -2.41 22.18
N HIS A 37 9.59 -3.04 21.43
CA HIS A 37 10.71 -3.78 22.01
C HIS A 37 11.66 -2.85 22.77
N ALA A 38 11.95 -1.66 22.26
CA ALA A 38 12.81 -0.70 22.94
C ALA A 38 12.17 -0.20 24.25
N ASP A 39 10.86 -0.07 24.30
CA ASP A 39 10.12 0.41 25.47
C ASP A 39 9.94 -0.68 26.53
N HIS A 40 9.67 -1.93 26.14
CA HIS A 40 9.24 -2.98 27.06
C HIS A 40 10.23 -4.14 27.22
N SER A 41 10.98 -4.51 26.20
CA SER A 41 11.71 -5.77 26.18
C SER A 41 13.22 -5.66 26.27
N PHE A 42 13.81 -4.54 25.87
CA PHE A 42 15.27 -4.40 25.82
C PHE A 42 15.95 -4.52 27.20
N ALA A 43 15.25 -4.15 28.28
CA ALA A 43 15.76 -4.30 29.63
C ALA A 43 16.03 -5.77 30.00
N GLU A 44 15.22 -6.71 29.51
CA GLU A 44 15.42 -8.15 29.73
C GLU A 44 16.71 -8.68 29.09
N HIS A 45 17.16 -7.99 28.01
CA HIS A 45 18.42 -8.30 27.34
C HIS A 45 19.63 -7.53 27.90
N GLY A 46 19.44 -6.77 28.99
CA GLY A 46 20.48 -5.93 29.57
C GLY A 46 20.77 -4.66 28.76
N ILE A 47 19.87 -4.27 27.89
CA ILE A 47 19.99 -3.05 27.05
C ILE A 47 19.20 -1.92 27.70
N GLU A 48 19.89 -0.88 28.13
CA GLU A 48 19.27 0.32 28.68
C GLU A 48 18.94 1.31 27.54
N VAL A 49 17.67 1.71 27.46
CA VAL A 49 17.21 2.76 26.52
C VAL A 49 16.97 4.04 27.32
N LYS A 50 17.76 5.07 27.02
CA LYS A 50 17.60 6.40 27.64
C LYS A 50 16.93 7.34 26.66
N GLY A 51 15.72 7.80 27.00
CA GLY A 51 15.01 8.80 26.21
C GLY A 51 14.47 8.25 24.88
N LEU A 52 13.63 7.22 24.92
CA LEU A 52 12.94 6.72 23.75
C LEU A 52 12.00 7.78 23.18
N GLY A 53 12.17 8.10 21.90
CA GLY A 53 11.34 9.05 21.18
C GLY A 53 10.83 8.47 19.87
N LEU A 54 9.72 9.00 19.38
CA LEU A 54 9.10 8.60 18.12
C LEU A 54 9.04 9.77 17.14
N ASN A 55 9.51 9.55 15.92
CA ASN A 55 9.33 10.47 14.80
C ASN A 55 8.45 9.81 13.75
N VAL A 56 7.14 10.07 13.79
CA VAL A 56 6.16 9.49 12.86
C VAL A 56 6.46 9.90 11.42
N GLY A 57 6.87 11.16 11.18
CA GLY A 57 7.22 11.64 9.85
C GLY A 57 8.37 10.83 9.23
N GLN A 58 9.42 10.51 10.01
CA GLN A 58 10.51 9.67 9.55
C GLN A 58 10.06 8.21 9.30
N MET A 59 9.18 7.69 10.14
CA MET A 59 8.60 6.34 9.97
C MET A 59 7.80 6.26 8.66
N LEU A 60 6.99 7.27 8.35
CA LEU A 60 6.24 7.36 7.10
C LEU A 60 7.17 7.50 5.89
N ALA A 61 8.19 8.36 5.97
CA ALA A 61 9.17 8.53 4.90
C ALA A 61 9.93 7.22 4.59
N ARG A 62 10.28 6.43 5.62
CA ARG A 62 10.84 5.09 5.45
C ARG A 62 9.87 4.16 4.72
N LYS A 63 8.60 4.12 5.12
CA LYS A 63 7.55 3.33 4.46
C LYS A 63 7.44 3.71 2.98
N ASP A 64 7.38 5.00 2.66
CA ASP A 64 7.26 5.48 1.27
C ASP A 64 8.50 5.14 0.43
N THR A 65 9.68 5.19 1.03
CA THR A 65 10.93 4.75 0.38
C THR A 65 10.87 3.26 0.03
N ILE A 66 10.38 2.41 0.92
CA ILE A 66 10.24 0.97 0.68
C ILE A 66 9.23 0.71 -0.45
N VAL A 67 8.08 1.38 -0.44
CA VAL A 67 7.08 1.29 -1.52
C VAL A 67 7.71 1.67 -2.86
N LYS A 68 8.40 2.81 -2.89
CA LYS A 68 9.07 3.27 -4.11
C LYS A 68 10.11 2.27 -4.63
N GLN A 69 10.93 1.71 -3.76
CA GLN A 69 11.93 0.70 -4.14
C GLN A 69 11.27 -0.53 -4.76
N ASN A 70 10.13 -0.97 -4.24
CA ASN A 70 9.36 -2.08 -4.82
C ASN A 70 8.79 -1.72 -6.20
N ASN A 71 8.20 -0.53 -6.37
CA ASN A 71 7.71 -0.09 -7.69
C ASN A 71 8.85 -0.04 -8.71
N ASP A 72 9.99 0.57 -8.35
CA ASP A 72 11.17 0.66 -9.22
C ASP A 72 11.69 -0.75 -9.56
N GLY A 73 11.70 -1.67 -8.59
CA GLY A 73 12.08 -3.06 -8.78
C GLY A 73 11.18 -3.80 -9.76
N ILE A 74 9.87 -3.60 -9.70
CA ILE A 74 8.90 -4.17 -10.64
C ILE A 74 9.16 -3.65 -12.05
N LEU A 75 9.33 -2.35 -12.23
CA LEU A 75 9.66 -1.75 -13.54
C LEU A 75 10.99 -2.29 -14.09
N TYR A 76 11.99 -2.43 -13.24
CA TYR A 76 13.27 -3.06 -13.62
C TYR A 76 13.09 -4.50 -14.09
N LEU A 77 12.28 -5.30 -13.36
CA LEU A 77 12.00 -6.69 -13.75
C LEU A 77 11.24 -6.78 -15.07
N PHE A 78 10.28 -5.90 -15.31
CA PHE A 78 9.60 -5.84 -16.61
C PHE A 78 10.60 -5.60 -17.73
N LYS A 79 11.45 -4.59 -17.58
CA LYS A 79 12.49 -4.28 -18.58
C LYS A 79 13.46 -5.45 -18.77
N LYS A 80 13.95 -6.04 -17.68
CA LYS A 80 14.91 -7.17 -17.71
C LYS A 80 14.32 -8.39 -18.44
N ASN A 81 13.04 -8.68 -18.21
CA ASN A 81 12.36 -9.82 -18.80
C ASN A 81 11.64 -9.50 -20.13
N LYS A 82 11.88 -8.31 -20.70
CA LYS A 82 11.26 -7.87 -21.96
C LYS A 82 9.72 -7.88 -21.93
N VAL A 83 9.13 -7.60 -20.75
CA VAL A 83 7.69 -7.44 -20.58
C VAL A 83 7.32 -6.00 -20.94
N THR A 84 6.44 -5.81 -21.91
CA THR A 84 5.92 -4.50 -22.25
C THR A 84 4.95 -4.03 -21.16
N PHE A 85 5.25 -2.88 -20.58
CA PHE A 85 4.40 -2.28 -19.54
C PHE A 85 3.58 -1.14 -20.13
N PHE A 86 2.26 -1.21 -19.92
CA PHE A 86 1.32 -0.17 -20.32
C PHE A 86 0.79 0.52 -19.07
N HIS A 87 1.06 1.81 -18.94
CA HIS A 87 0.59 2.61 -17.81
C HIS A 87 -0.78 3.20 -18.10
N GLY A 88 -1.81 2.60 -17.57
CA GLY A 88 -3.19 3.01 -17.77
C GLY A 88 -4.19 1.93 -17.34
N ARG A 89 -5.46 2.20 -17.61
CA ARG A 89 -6.57 1.30 -17.31
C ARG A 89 -6.90 0.46 -18.53
N GLY A 90 -6.90 -0.86 -18.36
CA GLY A 90 -7.32 -1.81 -19.38
C GLY A 90 -8.83 -2.05 -19.37
N SER A 91 -9.42 -2.08 -20.55
CA SER A 91 -10.84 -2.43 -20.75
C SER A 91 -10.98 -3.38 -21.92
N PHE A 92 -11.80 -4.42 -21.78
CA PHE A 92 -12.11 -5.31 -22.88
C PHE A 92 -12.89 -4.58 -23.97
N VAL A 93 -12.46 -4.72 -25.23
CA VAL A 93 -13.15 -4.23 -26.41
C VAL A 93 -13.81 -5.40 -27.13
N LYS A 94 -13.05 -6.47 -27.36
CA LYS A 94 -13.50 -7.65 -28.07
C LYS A 94 -12.81 -8.89 -27.51
N GLY A 95 -13.49 -10.03 -27.55
CA GLY A 95 -12.93 -11.34 -27.21
C GLY A 95 -13.56 -12.44 -28.03
N GLY A 96 -12.82 -13.49 -28.29
CA GLY A 96 -13.27 -14.66 -29.05
C GLY A 96 -12.17 -15.69 -29.26
N ALA A 97 -12.41 -16.60 -30.20
CA ALA A 97 -11.48 -17.70 -30.52
C ALA A 97 -10.11 -17.18 -31.02
N ASP A 98 -10.09 -16.01 -31.65
CA ASP A 98 -8.87 -15.42 -32.22
C ASP A 98 -8.08 -14.55 -31.24
N GLY A 99 -8.50 -14.50 -29.95
CA GLY A 99 -7.87 -13.71 -28.90
C GLY A 99 -8.73 -12.54 -28.41
N TYR A 100 -8.08 -11.61 -27.73
CA TYR A 100 -8.73 -10.51 -27.03
C TYR A 100 -8.13 -9.17 -27.45
N GLU A 101 -8.99 -8.17 -27.61
CA GLU A 101 -8.60 -6.77 -27.77
C GLU A 101 -8.84 -6.01 -26.48
N ILE A 102 -7.80 -5.33 -25.98
CA ILE A 102 -7.84 -4.54 -24.76
C ILE A 102 -7.50 -3.09 -25.11
N LYS A 103 -8.42 -2.18 -24.82
CA LYS A 103 -8.17 -0.74 -24.87
C LYS A 103 -7.45 -0.34 -23.58
N VAL A 104 -6.30 0.30 -23.71
CA VAL A 104 -5.57 0.92 -22.60
C VAL A 104 -5.82 2.42 -22.65
N THR A 105 -6.35 2.95 -21.55
CA THR A 105 -6.65 4.38 -21.39
C THR A 105 -5.74 4.95 -20.31
N GLY A 106 -4.90 5.92 -20.66
CA GLY A 106 -3.93 6.53 -19.75
C GLY A 106 -3.47 7.89 -20.26
N ALA A 107 -2.18 8.13 -20.29
CA ALA A 107 -1.60 9.33 -20.91
C ALA A 107 -1.82 9.35 -22.44
N SER A 108 -1.94 8.20 -23.05
CA SER A 108 -2.38 7.97 -24.43
C SER A 108 -3.43 6.87 -24.46
N GLU A 109 -4.19 6.79 -25.54
CA GLU A 109 -5.09 5.67 -25.81
C GLU A 109 -4.44 4.75 -26.84
N GLU A 110 -4.44 3.46 -26.56
CA GLU A 110 -3.99 2.44 -27.51
C GLU A 110 -4.80 1.16 -27.33
N THR A 111 -4.89 0.35 -28.39
CA THR A 111 -5.51 -0.97 -28.36
C THR A 111 -4.42 -2.01 -28.56
N ILE A 112 -4.36 -2.96 -27.67
CA ILE A 112 -3.43 -4.08 -27.72
C ILE A 112 -4.19 -5.40 -27.86
N THR A 113 -3.54 -6.40 -28.40
CA THR A 113 -4.11 -7.73 -28.57
C THR A 113 -3.35 -8.76 -27.73
N GLY A 114 -4.05 -9.74 -27.22
CA GLY A 114 -3.45 -10.86 -26.49
C GLY A 114 -4.19 -12.16 -26.73
N THR A 115 -3.44 -13.23 -26.93
CA THR A 115 -4.02 -14.58 -27.07
C THR A 115 -4.62 -15.06 -25.75
N HIS A 116 -3.98 -14.72 -24.64
CA HIS A 116 -4.42 -15.07 -23.29
C HIS A 116 -4.41 -13.82 -22.40
N ILE A 117 -5.41 -13.68 -21.55
CA ILE A 117 -5.55 -12.57 -20.63
C ILE A 117 -5.63 -13.08 -19.20
N ILE A 118 -4.84 -12.48 -18.33
CA ILE A 118 -4.95 -12.67 -16.87
C ILE A 118 -5.64 -11.47 -16.28
N VAL A 119 -6.81 -11.69 -15.68
CA VAL A 119 -7.57 -10.64 -14.97
C VAL A 119 -7.06 -10.58 -13.54
N ALA A 120 -6.23 -9.57 -13.27
CA ALA A 120 -5.61 -9.32 -11.97
C ALA A 120 -5.83 -7.85 -11.57
N THR A 121 -7.09 -7.43 -11.51
CA THR A 121 -7.51 -6.03 -11.42
C THR A 121 -7.37 -5.40 -10.02
N GLY A 122 -6.90 -6.18 -9.03
CA GLY A 122 -6.73 -5.71 -7.67
C GLY A 122 -8.05 -5.58 -6.90
N SER A 123 -8.06 -4.76 -5.86
CA SER A 123 -9.21 -4.56 -4.98
C SER A 123 -9.28 -3.11 -4.49
N ASN A 124 -10.49 -2.66 -4.23
CA ASN A 124 -10.74 -1.38 -3.57
C ASN A 124 -11.42 -1.61 -2.22
N PRO A 125 -11.16 -0.79 -1.19
CA PRO A 125 -11.85 -0.86 0.06
C PRO A 125 -13.35 -0.55 -0.15
N ARG A 126 -14.21 -1.30 0.56
CA ARG A 126 -15.65 -1.08 0.53
C ARG A 126 -16.06 -0.19 1.70
N ALA A 127 -16.56 0.99 1.40
CA ALA A 127 -17.13 1.87 2.42
C ALA A 127 -18.39 1.27 3.02
N LEU A 128 -18.61 1.54 4.30
CA LEU A 128 -19.90 1.25 4.95
C LEU A 128 -20.91 2.36 4.58
N PRO A 129 -22.20 2.02 4.35
CA PRO A 129 -23.21 3.02 4.01
C PRO A 129 -23.33 4.15 5.04
N ASN A 130 -23.15 3.81 6.33
CA ASN A 130 -23.29 4.76 7.44
C ASN A 130 -21.95 5.40 7.86
N ALA A 131 -20.85 5.03 7.23
CA ALA A 131 -19.50 5.54 7.52
C ALA A 131 -18.67 5.57 6.22
N PRO A 132 -19.02 6.45 5.27
CA PRO A 132 -18.24 6.62 4.05
C PRO A 132 -16.85 7.15 4.38
N PHE A 133 -15.86 6.76 3.59
CA PHE A 133 -14.49 7.27 3.74
C PHE A 133 -14.44 8.76 3.42
N ASP A 134 -13.91 9.56 4.34
CA ASP A 134 -13.58 10.96 4.15
C ASP A 134 -12.06 11.18 4.17
N GLU A 135 -11.31 10.10 4.45
CA GLU A 135 -9.85 10.06 4.59
C GLU A 135 -9.31 11.10 5.59
N LYS A 136 -10.13 11.46 6.58
CA LYS A 136 -9.81 12.38 7.69
C LYS A 136 -10.16 11.77 9.04
N LEU A 137 -11.44 11.43 9.24
CA LEU A 137 -11.94 10.79 10.45
C LEU A 137 -12.32 9.32 10.18
N VAL A 138 -12.88 9.05 9.01
CA VAL A 138 -13.21 7.70 8.55
C VAL A 138 -12.23 7.33 7.44
N LEU A 139 -11.25 6.55 7.82
CA LEU A 139 -10.11 6.21 6.97
C LEU A 139 -10.32 4.85 6.30
N SER A 140 -9.92 4.74 5.05
CA SER A 140 -9.61 3.46 4.42
C SER A 140 -8.24 2.93 4.90
N ASN A 141 -7.83 1.78 4.39
CA ASN A 141 -6.45 1.29 4.59
C ASN A 141 -5.40 2.30 4.10
N ALA A 142 -5.67 3.01 3.02
CA ALA A 142 -4.74 4.01 2.49
C ALA A 142 -4.59 5.19 3.48
N GLY A 143 -5.68 5.72 4.01
CA GLY A 143 -5.64 6.75 5.03
C GLY A 143 -4.98 6.28 6.33
N ALA A 144 -5.27 5.05 6.77
CA ALA A 144 -4.66 4.48 7.97
C ALA A 144 -3.14 4.31 7.86
N LEU A 145 -2.60 4.09 6.65
CA LEU A 145 -1.17 4.04 6.35
C LEU A 145 -0.51 5.42 6.27
N ALA A 146 -1.29 6.50 6.30
CA ALA A 146 -0.82 7.87 6.13
C ALA A 146 -1.10 8.77 7.34
N ILE A 147 -1.55 8.22 8.46
CA ILE A 147 -1.75 8.97 9.71
C ILE A 147 -0.41 9.60 10.12
N ASP A 148 -0.37 10.93 10.24
CA ASP A 148 0.85 11.72 10.42
C ASP A 148 1.25 11.97 11.87
N ALA A 149 0.37 11.61 12.81
CA ALA A 149 0.63 11.68 14.24
C ALA A 149 -0.05 10.51 14.95
N VAL A 150 0.50 10.06 16.07
CA VAL A 150 -0.15 8.99 16.86
C VAL A 150 -1.52 9.47 17.34
N PRO A 151 -2.63 8.83 16.94
CA PRO A 151 -3.95 9.23 17.38
C PRO A 151 -4.13 8.92 18.87
N LYS A 152 -4.84 9.76 19.61
CA LYS A 152 -5.18 9.47 21.02
C LYS A 152 -6.07 8.23 21.11
N LYS A 153 -7.06 8.13 20.21
CA LYS A 153 -7.97 6.99 20.09
C LYS A 153 -8.15 6.60 18.64
N LEU A 154 -8.07 5.30 18.36
CA LEU A 154 -8.29 4.74 17.04
C LEU A 154 -9.34 3.62 17.12
N GLY A 155 -10.52 3.88 16.60
CA GLY A 155 -11.55 2.85 16.42
C GLY A 155 -11.30 2.06 15.14
N VAL A 156 -11.28 0.73 15.24
CA VAL A 156 -11.13 -0.17 14.08
C VAL A 156 -12.45 -0.91 13.87
N ILE A 157 -13.08 -0.69 12.72
CA ILE A 157 -14.31 -1.40 12.36
C ILE A 157 -13.94 -2.64 11.54
N GLY A 158 -14.04 -3.78 12.17
CA GLY A 158 -13.70 -5.09 11.60
C GLY A 158 -12.36 -5.63 12.08
N ALA A 159 -12.34 -6.94 12.37
CA ALA A 159 -11.16 -7.68 12.85
C ALA A 159 -10.50 -8.51 11.74
N GLY A 160 -10.56 -8.04 10.50
CA GLY A 160 -9.79 -8.61 9.40
C GLY A 160 -8.32 -8.23 9.49
N VAL A 161 -7.47 -8.89 8.68
CA VAL A 161 -6.02 -8.71 8.71
C VAL A 161 -5.57 -7.25 8.65
N ILE A 162 -6.18 -6.44 7.80
CA ILE A 162 -5.83 -5.02 7.65
C ILE A 162 -6.15 -4.24 8.92
N GLY A 163 -7.34 -4.43 9.49
CA GLY A 163 -7.74 -3.76 10.73
C GLY A 163 -6.85 -4.11 11.91
N LEU A 164 -6.51 -5.40 12.07
CA LEU A 164 -5.61 -5.86 13.12
C LEU A 164 -4.18 -5.33 12.93
N GLU A 165 -3.66 -5.32 11.71
CA GLU A 165 -2.33 -4.78 11.43
C GLU A 165 -2.24 -3.28 11.74
N MET A 166 -3.17 -2.49 11.23
CA MET A 166 -3.16 -1.03 11.48
C MET A 166 -3.45 -0.70 12.93
N GLY A 167 -4.40 -1.39 13.57
CA GLY A 167 -4.63 -1.28 15.00
C GLY A 167 -3.37 -1.60 15.82
N SER A 168 -2.64 -2.67 15.49
CA SER A 168 -1.39 -3.05 16.15
C SER A 168 -0.32 -1.98 16.02
N VAL A 169 -0.12 -1.41 14.82
CA VAL A 169 0.86 -0.35 14.59
C VAL A 169 0.62 0.81 15.56
N TRP A 170 -0.58 1.38 15.55
CA TRP A 170 -0.87 2.57 16.32
C TRP A 170 -1.00 2.30 17.81
N ARG A 171 -1.47 1.09 18.20
CA ARG A 171 -1.52 0.66 19.60
C ARG A 171 -0.13 0.58 20.22
N ARG A 172 0.84 -0.02 19.54
CA ARG A 172 2.25 -0.09 19.98
C ARG A 172 2.87 1.29 20.15
N LEU A 173 2.42 2.27 19.39
CA LEU A 173 2.91 3.64 19.44
C LEU A 173 2.16 4.51 20.45
N GLY A 174 1.17 3.97 21.19
CA GLY A 174 0.49 4.63 22.30
C GLY A 174 -0.96 5.06 22.03
N ALA A 175 -1.58 4.67 20.89
CA ALA A 175 -3.01 4.89 20.68
C ALA A 175 -3.87 3.98 21.57
N GLU A 176 -5.04 4.47 22.02
CA GLU A 176 -6.10 3.66 22.64
C GLU A 176 -7.02 3.05 21.58
#